data_b26b68147c6d4d90c0001c6cd3c244ec
#
_entry.id   b26b68147c6d4d90c0001c6cd3c244ec
#
_cell.length_a   1.000
_cell.length_b   1.000
_cell.length_c   1.000
_cell.angle_alpha   90.00
_cell.angle_beta   90.00
_cell.angle_gamma   90.00
#
_symmetry.space_group_name_H-M   'P 1'
#
loop_
_entity.id
_entity.type
_entity.pdbx_description
1 polymer ?
#
loop_
_entity_poly.entity_id
_entity_poly.type
_entity_poly.pdbx_seq_one_letter_code
_entity_poly.pdbx_strand_id
1 'polypeptide(L)'
;SISYDHMEILGSTLTEIAGEKAGILKAGVPVICDGSEPEAVAVIRQKAALLHCPLKVIEPEQVKILLNRGKNIDFLLQDRYDNKSYRIHVQTEAVYQTMNGSLAWMAVKELQKQDAELQQTEDGVLLEGMANMHWPGRLEELLPGVYVDGAHNVGGIRKLRESIAVSFAGRPVWLLFAVASDKDYGEMIRILCTIPDLKGVTVTEIENYRRTDLETVASIDRKSTRLNSS
;
A
#
# COMPACT_ATOMS: atom_id res chain seq x y z
N SER A 1 2.93 -3.76 -3.95
CA SER A 1 2.78 -4.93 -3.06
C SER A 1 1.88 -5.97 -3.72
N ILE A 2 2.12 -7.24 -3.39
CA ILE A 2 1.31 -8.38 -3.83
C ILE A 2 0.43 -8.76 -2.65
N SER A 3 -0.88 -8.86 -2.88
CA SER A 3 -1.87 -9.24 -1.88
C SER A 3 -3.01 -10.00 -2.55
N TYR A 4 -3.85 -10.65 -1.77
CA TYR A 4 -5.06 -11.31 -2.27
C TYR A 4 -6.00 -10.28 -2.89
N ASP A 5 -6.07 -10.27 -4.20
CA ASP A 5 -6.96 -9.43 -5.01
C ASP A 5 -7.18 -10.08 -6.36
N HIS A 6 -8.37 -9.90 -6.95
CA HIS A 6 -8.76 -10.50 -8.23
C HIS A 6 -8.59 -12.03 -8.26
N MET A 7 -8.91 -12.70 -7.14
CA MET A 7 -8.68 -14.14 -6.96
C MET A 7 -9.38 -15.01 -8.00
N GLU A 8 -10.50 -14.55 -8.55
CA GLU A 8 -11.23 -15.24 -9.63
C GLU A 8 -10.42 -15.28 -10.94
N ILE A 9 -9.49 -14.34 -11.14
CA ILE A 9 -8.70 -14.20 -12.38
C ILE A 9 -7.24 -14.59 -12.15
N LEU A 10 -6.65 -14.17 -11.03
CA LEU A 10 -5.21 -14.27 -10.77
C LEU A 10 -4.81 -15.51 -9.96
N GLY A 11 -5.80 -16.28 -9.46
CA GLY A 11 -5.57 -17.45 -8.62
C GLY A 11 -5.91 -17.23 -7.16
N SER A 12 -5.96 -18.34 -6.41
CA SER A 12 -6.41 -18.39 -5.01
C SER A 12 -5.27 -18.33 -3.99
N THR A 13 -4.02 -18.37 -4.44
CA THR A 13 -2.81 -18.33 -3.60
C THR A 13 -1.93 -17.14 -3.94
N LEU A 14 -1.13 -16.67 -2.97
CA LEU A 14 -0.14 -15.60 -3.22
C LEU A 14 0.88 -16.00 -4.29
N THR A 15 1.23 -17.27 -4.37
CA THR A 15 2.13 -17.83 -5.39
C THR A 15 1.55 -17.66 -6.79
N GLU A 16 0.27 -18.01 -7.01
CA GLU A 16 -0.41 -17.85 -8.30
C GLU A 16 -0.51 -16.38 -8.68
N ILE A 17 -1.00 -15.53 -7.77
CA ILE A 17 -1.11 -14.08 -7.97
C ILE A 17 0.25 -13.46 -8.29
N ALA A 18 1.31 -13.87 -7.59
CA ALA A 18 2.67 -13.41 -7.85
C ALA A 18 3.17 -13.88 -9.22
N GLY A 19 2.82 -15.10 -9.64
CA GLY A 19 3.14 -15.65 -10.96
C GLY A 19 2.56 -14.81 -12.08
N GLU A 20 1.27 -14.49 -12.01
CA GLU A 20 0.59 -13.63 -12.98
C GLU A 20 1.20 -12.22 -13.02
N LYS A 21 1.43 -11.62 -11.86
CA LYS A 21 2.08 -10.29 -11.78
C LYS A 21 3.53 -10.31 -12.28
N ALA A 22 4.25 -11.41 -12.13
CA ALA A 22 5.59 -11.59 -12.69
C ALA A 22 5.59 -11.69 -14.22
N GLY A 23 4.43 -11.83 -14.86
CA GLY A 23 4.26 -11.75 -16.32
C GLY A 23 4.70 -10.42 -16.94
N ILE A 24 4.74 -9.33 -16.16
CA ILE A 24 5.24 -8.03 -16.63
C ILE A 24 6.77 -7.96 -16.77
N LEU A 25 7.52 -8.89 -16.17
CA LEU A 25 8.99 -8.89 -16.21
C LEU A 25 9.46 -9.12 -17.65
N LYS A 26 10.43 -8.29 -18.07
CA LYS A 26 11.05 -8.37 -19.40
C LYS A 26 12.52 -8.76 -19.24
N ALA A 27 13.02 -9.59 -20.14
CA ALA A 27 14.39 -10.09 -20.09
C ALA A 27 15.42 -8.98 -19.95
N GLY A 28 16.32 -9.11 -19.00
CA GLY A 28 17.41 -8.18 -18.71
C GLY A 28 16.99 -6.86 -18.03
N VAL A 29 15.70 -6.58 -17.86
CA VAL A 29 15.24 -5.34 -17.25
C VAL A 29 15.31 -5.42 -15.72
N PRO A 30 15.88 -4.42 -15.02
CA PRO A 30 15.90 -4.42 -13.56
C PRO A 30 14.50 -4.47 -12.94
N VAL A 31 14.38 -5.22 -11.84
CA VAL A 31 13.14 -5.42 -11.09
C VAL A 31 13.33 -4.89 -9.68
N ILE A 32 12.40 -4.05 -9.23
CA ILE A 32 12.32 -3.58 -7.85
C ILE A 32 11.06 -4.20 -7.22
N CYS A 33 11.22 -4.87 -6.09
CA CYS A 33 10.15 -5.63 -5.44
C CYS A 33 9.98 -5.24 -3.97
N ASP A 34 8.73 -5.16 -3.52
CA ASP A 34 8.34 -5.07 -2.11
C ASP A 34 8.58 -6.43 -1.43
N GLY A 35 9.39 -6.45 -0.39
CA GLY A 35 9.79 -7.63 0.38
C GLY A 35 8.78 -8.09 1.44
N SER A 36 7.66 -7.39 1.60
CA SER A 36 6.69 -7.64 2.68
C SER A 36 6.08 -9.05 2.66
N GLU A 37 6.04 -9.71 1.48
CA GLU A 37 5.44 -11.03 1.31
C GLU A 37 6.48 -12.03 0.77
N PRO A 38 7.17 -12.80 1.63
CA PRO A 38 8.28 -13.68 1.23
C PRO A 38 7.89 -14.73 0.18
N GLU A 39 6.67 -15.26 0.23
CA GLU A 39 6.16 -16.22 -0.74
C GLU A 39 6.09 -15.60 -2.14
N ALA A 40 5.55 -14.38 -2.26
CA ALA A 40 5.49 -13.65 -3.51
C ALA A 40 6.88 -13.26 -4.03
N VAL A 41 7.79 -12.87 -3.13
CA VAL A 41 9.19 -12.56 -3.47
C VAL A 41 9.90 -13.78 -4.06
N ALA A 42 9.66 -14.99 -3.53
CA ALA A 42 10.26 -16.22 -4.04
C ALA A 42 9.87 -16.47 -5.52
N VAL A 43 8.61 -16.29 -5.87
CA VAL A 43 8.11 -16.41 -7.24
C VAL A 43 8.75 -15.37 -8.17
N ILE A 44 8.77 -14.09 -7.74
CA ILE A 44 9.40 -13.01 -8.51
C ILE A 44 10.89 -13.28 -8.72
N ARG A 45 11.60 -13.76 -7.69
CA ARG A 45 13.02 -14.10 -7.75
C ARG A 45 13.28 -15.20 -8.77
N GLN A 46 12.48 -16.26 -8.75
CA GLN A 46 12.60 -17.34 -9.72
C GLN A 46 12.39 -16.85 -11.15
N LYS A 47 11.35 -16.04 -11.39
CA LYS A 47 11.07 -15.48 -12.72
C LYS A 47 12.14 -14.51 -13.18
N ALA A 48 12.63 -13.65 -12.28
CA ALA A 48 13.72 -12.71 -12.56
C ALA A 48 15.01 -13.46 -12.95
N ALA A 49 15.35 -14.54 -12.26
CA ALA A 49 16.50 -15.37 -12.58
C ALA A 49 16.39 -16.00 -13.98
N LEU A 50 15.21 -16.55 -14.34
CA LEU A 50 14.95 -17.12 -15.67
C LEU A 50 15.08 -16.09 -16.80
N LEU A 51 14.74 -14.82 -16.52
CA LEU A 51 14.80 -13.73 -17.48
C LEU A 51 16.08 -12.91 -17.39
N HIS A 52 17.05 -13.34 -16.58
CA HIS A 52 18.30 -12.63 -16.31
C HIS A 52 18.09 -11.17 -15.87
N CYS A 53 17.03 -10.89 -15.10
CA CYS A 53 16.70 -9.59 -14.56
C CYS A 53 17.51 -9.33 -13.28
N PRO A 54 18.25 -8.22 -13.16
CA PRO A 54 18.75 -7.75 -11.86
C PRO A 54 17.55 -7.50 -10.92
N LEU A 55 17.54 -8.14 -9.74
CA LEU A 55 16.44 -8.01 -8.77
C LEU A 55 16.91 -7.33 -7.50
N LYS A 56 16.22 -6.25 -7.13
CA LYS A 56 16.33 -5.60 -5.82
C LYS A 56 15.04 -5.79 -5.04
N VAL A 57 15.13 -6.31 -3.83
CA VAL A 57 14.00 -6.48 -2.90
C VAL A 57 14.19 -5.49 -1.76
N ILE A 58 13.17 -4.71 -1.46
CA ILE A 58 13.15 -3.77 -0.35
C ILE A 58 12.36 -4.38 0.79
N GLU A 59 13.06 -4.83 1.79
CA GLU A 59 12.48 -5.41 3.00
C GLU A 59 11.92 -4.31 3.91
N PRO A 60 10.83 -4.56 4.66
CA PRO A 60 10.24 -3.58 5.57
C PRO A 60 11.24 -2.96 6.55
N GLU A 61 12.21 -3.74 7.04
CA GLU A 61 13.23 -3.30 7.99
C GLU A 61 14.21 -2.27 7.41
N GLN A 62 14.28 -2.15 6.08
CA GLN A 62 15.09 -1.13 5.41
C GLN A 62 14.42 0.25 5.41
N VAL A 63 13.12 0.32 5.76
CA VAL A 63 12.32 1.55 5.74
C VAL A 63 11.98 1.95 7.17
N LYS A 64 12.61 3.01 7.68
CA LYS A 64 12.41 3.49 9.05
C LYS A 64 11.77 4.86 9.05
N ILE A 65 10.57 4.98 9.60
CA ILE A 65 9.93 6.28 9.82
C ILE A 65 10.71 7.06 10.87
N LEU A 66 11.11 8.28 10.53
CA LEU A 66 11.83 9.21 11.40
C LEU A 66 10.87 10.23 12.02
N LEU A 67 9.90 10.70 11.24
CA LEU A 67 8.88 11.63 11.64
C LEU A 67 7.57 11.27 10.94
N ASN A 68 6.48 11.26 11.70
CA ASN A 68 5.11 11.23 11.18
C ASN A 68 4.31 12.29 11.92
N ARG A 69 4.02 13.41 11.26
CA ARG A 69 3.30 14.51 11.87
C ARG A 69 2.41 15.23 10.85
N GLY A 70 1.11 15.11 11.06
CA GLY A 70 0.13 15.63 10.12
C GLY A 70 0.32 15.00 8.75
N LYS A 71 0.29 15.81 7.69
CA LYS A 71 0.44 15.34 6.31
C LYS A 71 1.90 15.13 5.88
N ASN A 72 2.82 14.89 6.81
CA ASN A 72 4.24 14.82 6.52
C ASN A 72 4.85 13.58 7.15
N ILE A 73 5.46 12.74 6.34
CA ILE A 73 6.24 11.59 6.78
C ILE A 73 7.66 11.74 6.25
N ASP A 74 8.62 11.80 7.17
CA ASP A 74 10.04 11.63 6.87
C ASP A 74 10.43 10.20 7.19
N PHE A 75 11.11 9.54 6.28
CA PHE A 75 11.61 8.20 6.52
C PHE A 75 13.02 8.01 5.95
N LEU A 76 13.73 7.04 6.49
CA LEU A 76 15.04 6.61 6.03
C LEU A 76 14.88 5.31 5.25
N LEU A 77 15.36 5.29 4.01
CA LEU A 77 15.55 4.07 3.24
C LEU A 77 17.02 3.66 3.31
N GLN A 78 17.30 2.46 3.79
CA GLN A 78 18.61 1.84 3.75
C GLN A 78 18.78 1.00 2.48
N ASP A 79 19.47 1.54 1.48
CA ASP A 79 19.80 0.77 0.27
C ASP A 79 20.96 -0.17 0.55
N ARG A 80 20.68 -1.46 0.71
CA ARG A 80 21.67 -2.51 0.95
C ARG A 80 22.50 -2.86 -0.28
N TYR A 81 22.05 -2.48 -1.47
CA TYR A 81 22.73 -2.79 -2.74
C TYR A 81 23.87 -1.81 -3.03
N ASP A 82 23.66 -0.52 -2.75
CA ASP A 82 24.65 0.53 -2.93
C ASP A 82 25.27 1.00 -1.61
N ASN A 83 24.87 0.36 -0.46
CA ASN A 83 25.31 0.68 0.90
C ASN A 83 25.12 2.17 1.25
N LYS A 84 23.98 2.73 0.83
CA LYS A 84 23.59 4.13 1.04
C LYS A 84 22.32 4.24 1.85
N SER A 85 22.14 5.39 2.47
CA SER A 85 20.90 5.74 3.17
C SER A 85 20.34 7.03 2.60
N TYR A 86 19.04 7.02 2.33
CA TYR A 86 18.33 8.17 1.77
C TYR A 86 17.25 8.61 2.75
N ARG A 87 17.28 9.89 3.12
CA ARG A 87 16.17 10.51 3.84
C ARG A 87 15.16 11.02 2.83
N ILE A 88 13.96 10.46 2.85
CA ILE A 88 12.90 10.75 1.91
C ILE A 88 11.75 11.41 2.67
N HIS A 89 11.23 12.50 2.10
CA HIS A 89 10.06 13.19 2.58
C HIS A 89 8.88 12.92 1.63
N VAL A 90 7.69 12.67 2.18
CA VAL A 90 6.43 12.54 1.42
C VAL A 90 5.30 13.29 2.14
N GLN A 91 4.49 13.97 1.36
CA GLN A 91 3.32 14.71 1.87
C GLN A 91 2.11 13.79 1.91
N THR A 92 1.96 13.04 3.00
CA THR A 92 0.85 12.09 3.19
C THR A 92 0.69 11.75 4.67
N GLU A 93 -0.48 11.25 5.04
CA GLU A 93 -0.75 10.58 6.32
C GLU A 93 -0.74 9.05 6.16
N ALA A 94 -0.65 8.55 4.92
CA ALA A 94 -0.65 7.12 4.60
C ALA A 94 0.73 6.50 4.83
N VAL A 95 0.91 5.80 5.95
CA VAL A 95 2.19 5.17 6.32
C VAL A 95 2.69 4.19 5.25
N TYR A 96 1.79 3.50 4.55
CA TYR A 96 2.17 2.58 3.47
C TYR A 96 2.85 3.28 2.27
N GLN A 97 2.75 4.59 2.15
CA GLN A 97 3.46 5.35 1.12
C GLN A 97 4.97 5.40 1.35
N THR A 98 5.45 5.10 2.55
CA THR A 98 6.90 4.99 2.79
C THR A 98 7.52 3.83 1.99
N MET A 99 6.85 2.67 1.95
CA MET A 99 7.28 1.56 1.10
C MET A 99 7.14 1.90 -0.39
N ASN A 100 6.00 2.47 -0.81
CA ASN A 100 5.79 2.87 -2.20
C ASN A 100 6.84 3.91 -2.65
N GLY A 101 7.14 4.90 -1.82
CA GLY A 101 8.19 5.89 -2.06
C GLY A 101 9.58 5.25 -2.15
N SER A 102 9.86 4.27 -1.28
CA SER A 102 11.12 3.52 -1.35
C SER A 102 11.28 2.76 -2.67
N LEU A 103 10.22 2.07 -3.11
CA LEU A 103 10.22 1.37 -4.40
C LEU A 103 10.39 2.33 -5.57
N ALA A 104 9.70 3.48 -5.55
CA ALA A 104 9.81 4.52 -6.57
C ALA A 104 11.23 5.10 -6.61
N TRP A 105 11.82 5.42 -5.45
CA TRP A 105 13.20 5.89 -5.34
C TRP A 105 14.17 4.90 -5.95
N MET A 106 14.08 3.64 -5.58
CA MET A 106 14.95 2.60 -6.11
C MET A 106 14.79 2.41 -7.62
N ALA A 107 13.57 2.56 -8.15
CA ALA A 107 13.33 2.52 -9.59
C ALA A 107 14.00 3.71 -10.31
N VAL A 108 13.89 4.92 -9.75
CA VAL A 108 14.56 6.12 -10.28
C VAL A 108 16.08 5.94 -10.26
N LYS A 109 16.65 5.37 -9.18
CA LYS A 109 18.09 5.09 -9.10
C LYS A 109 18.57 4.07 -10.15
N GLU A 110 17.74 3.10 -10.52
CA GLU A 110 18.07 2.20 -11.63
C GLU A 110 17.92 2.89 -12.99
N LEU A 111 16.93 3.74 -13.18
CA LEU A 111 16.76 4.53 -14.40
C LEU A 111 17.94 5.51 -14.60
N GLN A 112 18.44 6.14 -13.54
CA GLN A 112 19.62 7.01 -13.61
C GLN A 112 20.86 6.33 -14.21
N LYS A 113 20.98 5.01 -14.08
CA LYS A 113 22.11 4.26 -14.66
C LYS A 113 22.02 4.11 -16.18
N GLN A 114 20.84 4.31 -16.76
CA GLN A 114 20.54 4.02 -18.15
C GLN A 114 20.16 5.26 -18.97
N ASP A 115 19.69 6.31 -18.31
CA ASP A 115 19.19 7.54 -18.92
C ASP A 115 20.19 8.69 -18.72
N ALA A 116 20.67 9.27 -19.82
CA ALA A 116 21.71 10.29 -19.81
C ALA A 116 21.25 11.62 -19.16
N GLU A 117 19.98 11.99 -19.25
CA GLU A 117 19.43 13.17 -18.58
C GLU A 117 19.36 12.95 -17.08
N LEU A 118 18.81 11.80 -16.66
CA LEU A 118 18.71 11.44 -15.25
C LEU A 118 20.07 11.27 -14.58
N GLN A 119 21.12 10.82 -15.31
CA GLN A 119 22.48 10.71 -14.79
C GLN A 119 23.04 12.07 -14.32
N GLN A 120 22.65 13.15 -14.97
CA GLN A 120 23.09 14.51 -14.64
C GLN A 120 22.24 15.16 -13.53
N THR A 121 21.10 14.56 -13.17
CA THR A 121 20.19 15.10 -12.16
C THR A 121 20.68 14.71 -10.77
N GLU A 122 20.90 15.70 -9.91
CA GLU A 122 21.30 15.49 -8.53
C GLU A 122 20.19 14.81 -7.70
N ASP A 123 20.58 13.96 -6.76
CA ASP A 123 19.63 13.28 -5.87
C ASP A 123 18.71 14.26 -5.12
N GLY A 124 19.21 15.46 -4.78
CA GLY A 124 18.40 16.50 -4.13
C GLY A 124 17.19 16.94 -4.96
N VAL A 125 17.36 17.11 -6.26
CA VAL A 125 16.27 17.49 -7.18
C VAL A 125 15.23 16.36 -7.29
N LEU A 126 15.68 15.11 -7.36
CA LEU A 126 14.80 13.95 -7.41
C LEU A 126 14.03 13.76 -6.11
N LEU A 127 14.66 13.97 -4.95
CA LEU A 127 14.02 13.91 -3.64
C LEU A 127 13.00 15.04 -3.47
N GLU A 128 13.27 16.24 -3.98
CA GLU A 128 12.32 17.35 -4.00
C GLU A 128 11.10 17.01 -4.89
N GLY A 129 11.31 16.39 -6.04
CA GLY A 129 10.24 15.87 -6.89
C GLY A 129 9.36 14.88 -6.15
N MET A 130 9.95 13.96 -5.38
CA MET A 130 9.19 13.01 -4.55
C MET A 130 8.41 13.70 -3.43
N ALA A 131 9.00 14.72 -2.79
CA ALA A 131 8.35 15.48 -1.72
C ALA A 131 7.11 16.24 -2.21
N ASN A 132 7.10 16.63 -3.48
CA ASN A 132 5.99 17.36 -4.12
C ASN A 132 4.97 16.45 -4.79
N MET A 133 5.13 15.12 -4.70
CA MET A 133 4.17 14.19 -5.29
C MET A 133 2.86 14.16 -4.53
N HIS A 134 1.76 14.25 -5.27
CA HIS A 134 0.40 14.11 -4.77
C HIS A 134 -0.25 12.84 -5.34
N TRP A 135 -0.84 12.04 -4.46
CA TRP A 135 -1.56 10.82 -4.84
C TRP A 135 -3.05 10.89 -4.48
N PRO A 136 -3.92 11.20 -5.42
CA PRO A 136 -5.36 11.24 -5.18
C PRO A 136 -5.88 9.89 -4.65
N GLY A 137 -6.77 9.97 -3.65
CA GLY A 137 -7.42 8.80 -3.08
C GLY A 137 -6.49 7.84 -2.32
N ARG A 138 -5.40 8.34 -1.75
CA ARG A 138 -4.50 7.58 -0.87
C ARG A 138 -4.38 8.23 0.49
N LEU A 139 -5.41 8.02 1.34
CA LEU A 139 -5.63 8.70 2.61
C LEU A 139 -5.54 10.22 2.43
N GLU A 140 -6.15 10.70 1.36
CA GLU A 140 -6.15 12.09 0.94
C GLU A 140 -7.19 12.88 1.73
N GLU A 141 -6.79 14.00 2.33
CA GLU A 141 -7.73 14.92 2.96
C GLU A 141 -8.36 15.83 1.91
N LEU A 142 -9.64 15.63 1.63
CA LEU A 142 -10.42 16.47 0.68
C LEU A 142 -10.96 17.72 1.33
N LEU A 143 -11.38 17.64 2.59
CA LEU A 143 -11.87 18.73 3.43
C LEU A 143 -11.30 18.54 4.84
N PRO A 144 -11.22 19.58 5.67
CA PRO A 144 -10.69 19.44 7.02
C PRO A 144 -11.34 18.30 7.80
N GLY A 145 -10.56 17.26 8.11
CA GLY A 145 -11.00 16.05 8.81
C GLY A 145 -11.75 15.02 7.96
N VAL A 146 -11.91 15.24 6.64
CA VAL A 146 -12.56 14.29 5.72
C VAL A 146 -11.51 13.69 4.78
N TYR A 147 -11.29 12.39 4.91
CA TYR A 147 -10.27 11.64 4.17
C TYR A 147 -10.88 10.63 3.22
N VAL A 148 -10.23 10.40 2.08
CA VAL A 148 -10.60 9.39 1.09
C VAL A 148 -9.44 8.45 0.85
N ASP A 149 -9.73 7.14 0.83
CA ASP A 149 -8.77 6.10 0.45
C ASP A 149 -9.40 5.10 -0.51
N GLY A 150 -8.62 4.68 -1.50
CA GLY A 150 -9.03 3.72 -2.52
C GLY A 150 -8.77 2.25 -2.14
N ALA A 151 -8.58 1.93 -0.87
CA ALA A 151 -8.42 0.54 -0.43
C ALA A 151 -9.70 -0.26 -0.71
N HIS A 152 -9.58 -1.31 -1.51
CA HIS A 152 -10.71 -2.10 -2.02
C HIS A 152 -10.47 -3.62 -1.95
N ASN A 153 -9.42 -4.04 -1.25
CA ASN A 153 -9.10 -5.43 -0.95
C ASN A 153 -8.53 -5.57 0.46
N VAL A 154 -8.46 -6.80 0.97
CA VAL A 154 -8.01 -7.10 2.33
C VAL A 154 -6.63 -6.51 2.64
N GLY A 155 -5.67 -6.64 1.71
CA GLY A 155 -4.32 -6.09 1.88
C GLY A 155 -4.30 -4.56 1.96
N GLY A 156 -5.08 -3.87 1.11
CA GLY A 156 -5.24 -2.43 1.14
C GLY A 156 -5.86 -1.95 2.44
N ILE A 157 -6.93 -2.62 2.89
CA ILE A 157 -7.61 -2.30 4.16
C ILE A 157 -6.68 -2.49 5.38
N ARG A 158 -5.83 -3.51 5.41
CA ARG A 158 -4.83 -3.68 6.48
C ARG A 158 -3.87 -2.49 6.53
N LYS A 159 -3.33 -2.08 5.38
CA LYS A 159 -2.44 -0.91 5.27
C LYS A 159 -3.14 0.41 5.63
N LEU A 160 -4.40 0.58 5.24
CA LEU A 160 -5.22 1.72 5.64
C LEU A 160 -5.42 1.74 7.16
N ARG A 161 -5.83 0.61 7.76
CA ARG A 161 -5.99 0.47 9.21
C ARG A 161 -4.72 0.80 9.97
N GLU A 162 -3.55 0.33 9.50
CA GLU A 162 -2.25 0.65 10.09
C GLU A 162 -1.95 2.15 10.02
N SER A 163 -2.19 2.77 8.88
CA SER A 163 -2.01 4.22 8.70
C SER A 163 -2.91 5.03 9.63
N ILE A 164 -4.19 4.66 9.74
CA ILE A 164 -5.13 5.32 10.66
C ILE A 164 -4.66 5.16 12.11
N ALA A 165 -4.24 3.97 12.51
CA ALA A 165 -3.79 3.71 13.88
C ALA A 165 -2.57 4.55 14.28
N VAL A 166 -1.71 4.87 13.34
CA VAL A 166 -0.49 5.65 13.59
C VAL A 166 -0.75 7.16 13.41
N SER A 167 -1.33 7.55 12.28
CA SER A 167 -1.47 8.98 11.91
C SER A 167 -2.65 9.68 12.60
N PHE A 168 -3.66 8.92 13.04
CA PHE A 168 -4.84 9.46 13.73
C PHE A 168 -4.97 8.98 15.18
N ALA A 169 -3.88 8.54 15.80
CA ALA A 169 -3.89 8.07 17.18
C ALA A 169 -4.54 9.09 18.13
N GLY A 170 -5.50 8.64 18.95
CA GLY A 170 -6.25 9.47 19.90
C GLY A 170 -7.33 10.37 19.26
N ARG A 171 -7.57 10.28 17.94
CA ARG A 171 -8.63 11.02 17.25
C ARG A 171 -9.85 10.12 17.02
N PRO A 172 -11.08 10.58 17.25
CA PRO A 172 -12.26 9.79 16.92
C PRO A 172 -12.36 9.59 15.40
N VAL A 173 -12.60 8.34 14.99
CA VAL A 173 -12.72 7.94 13.58
C VAL A 173 -14.15 7.50 13.26
N TRP A 174 -14.70 8.02 12.18
CA TRP A 174 -15.95 7.59 11.57
C TRP A 174 -15.65 7.10 10.16
N LEU A 175 -16.19 5.97 9.78
CA LEU A 175 -15.96 5.39 8.45
C LEU A 175 -17.24 5.42 7.62
N LEU A 176 -17.11 5.88 6.38
CA LEU A 176 -18.06 5.59 5.31
C LEU A 176 -17.41 4.58 4.38
N PHE A 177 -18.00 3.39 4.27
CA PHE A 177 -17.41 2.27 3.53
C PHE A 177 -18.34 1.83 2.40
N ALA A 178 -17.74 1.68 1.22
CA ALA A 178 -18.39 1.12 0.05
C ALA A 178 -17.44 0.14 -0.64
N VAL A 179 -17.96 -0.99 -1.11
CA VAL A 179 -17.14 -2.04 -1.73
C VAL A 179 -17.98 -2.82 -2.74
N ALA A 180 -17.32 -3.34 -3.77
CA ALA A 180 -17.96 -4.20 -4.75
C ALA A 180 -18.20 -5.62 -4.20
N SER A 181 -19.27 -6.28 -4.65
CA SER A 181 -19.73 -7.59 -4.17
C SER A 181 -18.75 -8.75 -4.44
N ASP A 182 -17.86 -8.58 -5.42
CA ASP A 182 -16.81 -9.56 -5.78
C ASP A 182 -15.60 -9.55 -4.83
N LYS A 183 -15.62 -8.71 -3.78
CA LYS A 183 -14.53 -8.61 -2.80
C LYS A 183 -14.87 -9.32 -1.50
N ASP A 184 -13.83 -9.72 -0.76
CA ASP A 184 -13.99 -10.25 0.60
C ASP A 184 -14.30 -9.12 1.59
N TYR A 185 -15.49 -8.51 1.42
CA TYR A 185 -15.94 -7.41 2.26
C TYR A 185 -16.13 -7.83 3.72
N GLY A 186 -16.40 -9.12 3.98
CA GLY A 186 -16.53 -9.64 5.33
C GLY A 186 -15.25 -9.51 6.14
N GLU A 187 -14.12 -9.92 5.58
CA GLU A 187 -12.82 -9.77 6.21
C GLU A 187 -12.39 -8.29 6.27
N MET A 188 -12.66 -7.53 5.22
CA MET A 188 -12.37 -6.10 5.19
C MET A 188 -13.06 -5.35 6.34
N ILE A 189 -14.35 -5.59 6.58
CA ILE A 189 -15.11 -4.99 7.68
C ILE A 189 -14.54 -5.42 9.03
N ARG A 190 -14.23 -6.71 9.22
CA ARG A 190 -13.61 -7.18 10.47
C ARG A 190 -12.33 -6.40 10.78
N ILE A 191 -11.48 -6.19 9.78
CA ILE A 191 -10.25 -5.41 9.94
C ILE A 191 -10.56 -3.95 10.27
N LEU A 192 -11.49 -3.30 9.55
CA LEU A 192 -11.89 -1.93 9.79
C LEU A 192 -12.42 -1.73 11.20
N CYS A 193 -13.20 -2.68 11.73
CA CYS A 193 -13.70 -2.65 13.12
C CYS A 193 -12.58 -2.75 14.18
N THR A 194 -11.35 -3.07 13.83
CA THR A 194 -10.19 -3.03 14.73
C THR A 194 -9.43 -1.70 14.73
N ILE A 195 -9.92 -0.69 14.01
CA ILE A 195 -9.32 0.64 14.01
C ILE A 195 -9.44 1.26 15.42
N PRO A 196 -8.34 1.74 16.01
CA PRO A 196 -8.38 2.44 17.28
C PRO A 196 -9.27 3.69 17.20
N ASP A 197 -10.00 3.97 18.29
CA ASP A 197 -10.90 5.13 18.39
C ASP A 197 -12.03 5.18 17.36
N LEU A 198 -12.36 4.06 16.71
CA LEU A 198 -13.49 3.94 15.82
C LEU A 198 -14.80 4.20 16.57
N LYS A 199 -15.60 5.15 16.10
CA LYS A 199 -16.88 5.53 16.69
C LYS A 199 -18.08 4.99 15.92
N GLY A 200 -17.91 4.70 14.63
CA GLY A 200 -18.97 4.10 13.83
C GLY A 200 -18.50 3.81 12.40
N VAL A 201 -19.17 2.85 11.79
CA VAL A 201 -19.04 2.49 10.38
C VAL A 201 -20.39 2.65 9.71
N THR A 202 -20.45 3.43 8.67
CA THR A 202 -21.61 3.52 7.77
C THR A 202 -21.26 2.81 6.48
N VAL A 203 -22.10 1.88 6.05
CA VAL A 203 -21.92 1.19 4.78
C VAL A 203 -22.90 1.77 3.77
N THR A 204 -22.41 2.02 2.56
CA THR A 204 -23.22 2.49 1.45
C THR A 204 -23.03 1.62 0.22
N GLU A 205 -23.99 1.68 -0.69
CA GLU A 205 -23.94 0.95 -1.96
C GLU A 205 -23.11 1.71 -2.99
N ILE A 206 -22.51 0.96 -3.91
CA ILE A 206 -21.95 1.48 -5.14
C ILE A 206 -23.01 1.35 -6.23
N GLU A 207 -23.35 2.43 -6.89
CA GLU A 207 -24.30 2.41 -8.02
C GLU A 207 -23.67 1.76 -9.26
N ASN A 208 -23.53 0.44 -9.26
CA ASN A 208 -23.11 -0.32 -10.44
C ASN A 208 -23.62 -1.78 -10.36
N TYR A 209 -23.31 -2.58 -11.40
CA TYR A 209 -23.72 -3.99 -11.49
C TYR A 209 -23.07 -4.90 -10.41
N ARG A 210 -22.02 -4.42 -9.70
CA ARG A 210 -21.35 -5.12 -8.59
C ARG A 210 -21.85 -4.64 -7.21
N ARG A 211 -23.12 -4.34 -7.09
CA ARG A 211 -23.78 -3.90 -5.88
C ARG A 211 -23.63 -4.92 -4.76
N THR A 212 -23.27 -4.48 -3.57
CA THR A 212 -23.23 -5.32 -2.37
C THR A 212 -24.55 -5.24 -1.63
N ASP A 213 -25.05 -6.38 -1.13
CA ASP A 213 -26.24 -6.41 -0.31
C ASP A 213 -25.97 -5.81 1.08
N LEU A 214 -26.59 -4.67 1.36
CA LEU A 214 -26.44 -3.91 2.61
C LEU A 214 -26.88 -4.69 3.84
N GLU A 215 -27.91 -5.56 3.75
CA GLU A 215 -28.38 -6.35 4.90
C GLU A 215 -27.32 -7.36 5.32
N THR A 216 -26.68 -8.02 4.37
CA THR A 216 -25.57 -8.93 4.63
C THR A 216 -24.40 -8.20 5.27
N VAL A 217 -24.02 -7.04 4.75
CA VAL A 217 -22.90 -6.24 5.29
C VAL A 217 -23.21 -5.76 6.71
N ALA A 218 -24.41 -5.23 6.96
CA ALA A 218 -24.83 -4.76 8.28
C ALA A 218 -24.87 -5.89 9.33
N SER A 219 -25.12 -7.12 8.91
CA SER A 219 -25.12 -8.29 9.79
C SER A 219 -23.72 -8.64 10.32
N ILE A 220 -22.68 -8.36 9.55
CA ILE A 220 -21.26 -8.56 9.93
C ILE A 220 -20.86 -7.54 11.00
N ASP A 221 -21.20 -6.27 10.80
CA ASP A 221 -20.91 -5.19 11.73
C ASP A 221 -21.55 -5.45 13.11
N ARG A 222 -22.84 -5.83 13.16
CA ARG A 222 -23.54 -6.15 14.43
C ARG A 222 -22.88 -7.29 15.21
N LYS A 223 -22.30 -8.28 14.53
CA LYS A 223 -21.57 -9.38 15.17
C LYS A 223 -20.22 -8.93 15.72
N SER A 224 -19.53 -8.02 15.01
CA SER A 224 -18.24 -7.47 15.41
C SER A 224 -18.35 -6.51 16.60
N THR A 225 -19.39 -5.69 16.65
CA THR A 225 -19.64 -4.74 17.76
C THR A 225 -20.05 -5.43 19.06
N ARG A 226 -20.69 -6.61 19.00
CA ARG A 226 -21.03 -7.40 20.19
C ARG A 226 -19.85 -8.09 20.86
N LEU A 227 -18.75 -8.27 20.17
CA LEU A 227 -17.53 -8.87 20.75
C LEU A 227 -16.71 -7.87 21.59
N ASN A 228 -16.96 -6.57 21.47
CA ASN A 228 -16.28 -5.52 22.24
C ASN A 228 -17.11 -4.97 23.42
N SER A 229 -18.24 -5.57 23.73
CA SER A 229 -19.13 -5.15 24.83
C SER A 229 -19.20 -6.14 25.99
N SER A 230 -18.16 -6.94 26.21
CA SER A 230 -18.01 -7.84 27.37
C SER A 230 -16.70 -7.61 28.09
#